data_8f47a090e83109be180a7f491aea90f6
#
_entry.id   8f47a090e83109be180a7f491aea90f6
#
_cell.length_a   1.000
_cell.length_b   1.000
_cell.length_c   1.000
_cell.angle_alpha   90.00
_cell.angle_beta   90.00
_cell.angle_gamma   90.00
#
_symmetry.space_group_name_H-M   'P 1'
#
loop_
_entity.id
_entity.type
_entity.pdbx_description
1 polymer ?
#
loop_
_entity_poly.entity_id
_entity_poly.type
_entity_poly.pdbx_seq_one_letter_code
_entity_poly.pdbx_strand_id
1 'polypeptide(L)'
;MITFKKIRYNNFSSTGNHFNEIDFQQNHTNLIIGTNGAGKSTMLDALTFGLFNKSFRQIKKAQLINATNEKDCVVEVEFSVNSRDYLVRRGIKPNFFDIEINGDPLHKEADDRANQRILEENILKVNYKSFTQIVILGSSTFVPFMQLSTTNRRDVIEDLLDIRIFSVMNN
;
A
#
# COMPACT_ATOMS: atom_id res chain seq x y z
N MET A 1 -7.92 2.17 14.29
CA MET A 1 -8.25 1.13 13.30
C MET A 1 -8.13 1.75 11.92
N ILE A 2 -7.50 1.05 10.96
CA ILE A 2 -7.39 1.49 9.55
C ILE A 2 -8.60 0.95 8.80
N THR A 3 -9.28 1.81 8.03
CA THR A 3 -10.38 1.42 7.16
C THR A 3 -10.09 1.90 5.75
N PHE A 4 -9.83 0.99 4.83
CA PHE A 4 -9.66 1.31 3.41
C PHE A 4 -11.00 1.68 2.81
N LYS A 5 -11.05 2.80 2.10
CA LYS A 5 -12.25 3.31 1.43
C LYS A 5 -12.24 2.99 -0.04
N LYS A 6 -11.19 3.40 -0.73
CA LYS A 6 -11.12 3.33 -2.19
C LYS A 6 -9.68 3.19 -2.67
N ILE A 7 -9.51 2.50 -3.79
CA ILE A 7 -8.28 2.52 -4.56
C ILE A 7 -8.58 2.88 -6.01
N ARG A 8 -7.76 3.72 -6.59
CA ARG A 8 -7.81 4.10 -8.00
C ARG A 8 -6.42 3.97 -8.61
N TYR A 9 -6.34 3.49 -9.83
CA TYR A 9 -5.07 3.42 -10.54
C TYR A 9 -5.27 3.45 -12.05
N ASN A 10 -4.33 4.08 -12.76
CA ASN A 10 -4.27 4.11 -14.21
C ASN A 10 -2.82 3.92 -14.69
N ASN A 11 -2.66 3.47 -15.92
CA ASN A 11 -1.36 3.15 -16.51
C ASN A 11 -0.47 2.27 -15.62
N PHE A 12 -1.08 1.47 -14.77
CA PHE A 12 -0.40 0.60 -13.83
C PHE A 12 -0.44 -0.84 -14.36
N SER A 13 0.75 -1.42 -14.65
CA SER A 13 0.89 -2.76 -15.22
C SER A 13 0.10 -2.92 -16.54
N SER A 14 -0.91 -3.76 -16.60
CA SER A 14 -1.75 -4.00 -17.78
C SER A 14 -2.93 -3.03 -17.93
N THR A 15 -3.10 -2.07 -17.03
CA THR A 15 -4.21 -1.11 -17.10
C THR A 15 -3.87 0.09 -17.97
N GLY A 16 -4.83 0.60 -18.74
CA GLY A 16 -4.65 1.75 -19.63
C GLY A 16 -4.87 3.11 -18.95
N ASN A 17 -5.12 4.14 -19.77
CA ASN A 17 -5.27 5.54 -19.34
C ASN A 17 -6.52 5.84 -18.51
N HIS A 18 -7.49 4.94 -18.46
CA HIS A 18 -8.68 5.12 -17.63
C HIS A 18 -8.40 4.64 -16.22
N PHE A 19 -8.90 5.40 -15.24
CA PHE A 19 -8.83 4.96 -13.85
C PHE A 19 -9.67 3.71 -13.63
N ASN A 20 -9.03 2.67 -13.11
CA ASN A 20 -9.73 1.56 -12.49
C ASN A 20 -9.98 1.95 -11.05
N GLU A 21 -11.21 1.89 -10.63
CA GLU A 21 -11.65 2.27 -9.29
C GLU A 21 -12.27 1.07 -8.59
N ILE A 22 -11.89 0.85 -7.34
CA ILE A 22 -12.47 -0.18 -6.47
C ILE A 22 -12.85 0.51 -5.16
N ASP A 23 -14.14 0.52 -4.88
CA ASP A 23 -14.71 1.03 -3.63
C ASP A 23 -14.89 -0.15 -2.66
N PHE A 24 -14.23 -0.08 -1.51
CA PHE A 24 -14.30 -1.11 -0.47
C PHE A 24 -15.45 -0.89 0.51
N GLN A 25 -16.15 0.25 0.43
CA GLN A 25 -17.20 0.62 1.39
C GLN A 25 -18.59 0.16 0.94
N GLN A 26 -18.76 -0.30 -0.28
CA GLN A 26 -20.08 -0.72 -0.81
C GLN A 26 -20.69 -1.86 -0.01
N ASN A 27 -19.88 -2.79 0.49
CA ASN A 27 -20.31 -3.94 1.28
C ASN A 27 -19.26 -4.31 2.33
N HIS A 28 -19.68 -5.00 3.40
CA HIS A 28 -18.76 -5.57 4.39
C HIS A 28 -17.77 -6.58 3.81
N THR A 29 -18.17 -7.26 2.75
CA THR A 29 -17.34 -8.24 2.03
C THR A 29 -17.49 -8.01 0.54
N ASN A 30 -16.37 -7.86 -0.16
CA ASN A 30 -16.33 -7.68 -1.60
C ASN A 30 -15.67 -8.90 -2.25
N LEU A 31 -16.34 -9.51 -3.22
CA LEU A 31 -15.81 -10.62 -4.00
C LEU A 31 -15.36 -10.13 -5.37
N ILE A 32 -14.05 -10.27 -5.67
CA ILE A 32 -13.46 -9.89 -6.94
C ILE A 32 -13.30 -11.13 -7.81
N ILE A 33 -14.12 -11.25 -8.87
CA ILE A 33 -14.13 -12.37 -9.78
C ILE A 33 -13.55 -11.95 -11.14
N GLY A 34 -12.85 -12.84 -11.79
CA GLY A 34 -12.32 -12.64 -13.14
C GLY A 34 -11.45 -13.81 -13.58
N THR A 35 -11.27 -13.94 -14.89
CA THR A 35 -10.40 -14.96 -15.49
C THR A 35 -8.94 -14.75 -15.08
N ASN A 36 -8.09 -15.72 -15.31
CA ASN A 36 -6.63 -15.57 -15.09
C ASN A 36 -6.10 -14.47 -16.02
N GLY A 37 -5.28 -13.56 -15.49
CA GLY A 37 -4.80 -12.40 -16.25
C GLY A 37 -5.71 -11.15 -16.19
N ALA A 38 -6.93 -11.23 -15.67
CA ALA A 38 -7.88 -10.10 -15.60
C ALA A 38 -7.47 -8.95 -14.66
N GLY A 39 -6.30 -9.01 -14.02
CA GLY A 39 -5.82 -7.93 -13.16
C GLY A 39 -6.21 -8.02 -11.69
N LYS A 40 -6.79 -9.14 -11.21
CA LYS A 40 -7.15 -9.31 -9.78
C LYS A 40 -6.00 -9.01 -8.82
N SER A 41 -4.81 -9.55 -9.10
CA SER A 41 -3.62 -9.31 -8.28
C SER A 41 -2.98 -7.94 -8.54
N THR A 42 -3.30 -7.29 -9.65
CA THR A 42 -2.80 -5.93 -9.96
C THR A 42 -3.32 -4.90 -8.96
N MET A 43 -4.54 -5.09 -8.43
CA MET A 43 -5.08 -4.27 -7.35
C MET A 43 -4.21 -4.35 -6.10
N LEU A 44 -3.75 -5.55 -5.70
CA LEU A 44 -2.87 -5.72 -4.52
C LEU A 44 -1.50 -5.07 -4.74
N ASP A 45 -0.95 -5.18 -5.97
CA ASP A 45 0.28 -4.46 -6.31
C ASP A 45 0.09 -2.95 -6.27
N ALA A 46 -1.04 -2.45 -6.78
CA ALA A 46 -1.36 -1.03 -6.74
C ALA A 46 -1.52 -0.53 -5.30
N LEU A 47 -2.24 -1.28 -4.44
CA LEU A 47 -2.42 -0.94 -3.03
C LEU A 47 -1.07 -0.83 -2.30
N THR A 48 -0.23 -1.86 -2.44
CA THR A 48 1.07 -1.88 -1.76
C THR A 48 2.05 -0.87 -2.37
N PHE A 49 1.98 -0.62 -3.68
CA PHE A 49 2.78 0.42 -4.31
C PHE A 49 2.35 1.82 -3.84
N GLY A 50 1.08 2.12 -3.79
CA GLY A 50 0.55 3.39 -3.29
C GLY A 50 1.04 3.68 -1.87
N LEU A 51 0.92 2.72 -0.96
CA LEU A 51 1.27 2.89 0.44
C LEU A 51 2.78 2.80 0.73
N PHE A 52 3.50 1.87 0.11
CA PHE A 52 4.87 1.52 0.49
C PHE A 52 5.91 1.69 -0.62
N ASN A 53 5.52 2.20 -1.79
CA ASN A 53 6.40 2.31 -2.96
C ASN A 53 7.01 0.95 -3.41
N LYS A 54 6.33 -0.14 -3.11
CA LYS A 54 6.73 -1.52 -3.42
C LYS A 54 5.52 -2.31 -3.86
N SER A 55 5.65 -3.10 -4.94
CA SER A 55 4.56 -4.00 -5.35
C SER A 55 4.51 -5.22 -4.45
N PHE A 56 3.33 -5.80 -4.28
CA PHE A 56 3.13 -7.02 -3.52
C PHE A 56 3.91 -8.22 -4.09
N ARG A 57 3.89 -8.38 -5.41
CA ARG A 57 4.60 -9.44 -6.13
C ARG A 57 6.09 -9.14 -6.36
N GLN A 58 6.65 -8.09 -5.72
CA GLN A 58 8.04 -7.67 -5.84
C GLN A 58 8.48 -7.34 -7.29
N ILE A 59 7.55 -6.86 -8.10
CA ILE A 59 7.81 -6.41 -9.47
C ILE A 59 8.65 -5.12 -9.41
N LYS A 60 9.66 -5.00 -10.27
CA LYS A 60 10.49 -3.79 -10.34
C LYS A 60 9.64 -2.57 -10.72
N LYS A 61 9.90 -1.41 -10.10
CA LYS A 61 9.14 -0.17 -10.31
C LYS A 61 8.97 0.19 -11.80
N ALA A 62 10.00 0.01 -12.61
CA ALA A 62 9.94 0.27 -14.05
C ALA A 62 8.92 -0.62 -14.80
N GLN A 63 8.65 -1.81 -14.30
CA GLN A 63 7.70 -2.78 -14.88
C GLN A 63 6.27 -2.59 -14.38
N LEU A 64 6.05 -1.69 -13.41
CA LEU A 64 4.73 -1.33 -12.93
C LEU A 64 4.02 -0.33 -13.85
N ILE A 65 4.75 0.32 -14.75
CA ILE A 65 4.18 1.24 -15.75
C ILE A 65 3.59 0.41 -16.88
N ASN A 66 2.47 0.86 -17.43
CA ASN A 66 1.90 0.24 -18.62
C ASN A 66 2.90 0.29 -19.78
N ALA A 67 3.19 -0.87 -20.39
CA ALA A 67 4.21 -1.01 -21.43
C ALA A 67 3.84 -0.31 -22.75
N THR A 68 2.57 -0.01 -22.99
CA THR A 68 2.11 0.69 -24.20
C THR A 68 2.18 2.20 -24.04
N ASN A 69 1.77 2.72 -22.88
CA ASN A 69 1.69 4.16 -22.65
C ASN A 69 2.97 4.74 -22.07
N GLU A 70 3.75 3.94 -21.34
CA GLU A 70 5.06 4.24 -20.74
C GLU A 70 5.16 5.50 -19.87
N LYS A 71 4.02 6.08 -19.49
CA LYS A 71 3.94 7.35 -18.73
C LYS A 71 2.64 7.43 -17.91
N ASP A 72 2.55 8.46 -17.11
CA ASP A 72 1.36 8.86 -16.36
C ASP A 72 0.76 7.72 -15.50
N CYS A 73 1.64 6.89 -14.93
CA CYS A 73 1.22 5.85 -14.01
C CYS A 73 0.91 6.47 -12.66
N VAL A 74 -0.34 6.39 -12.23
CA VAL A 74 -0.82 6.98 -10.98
C VAL A 74 -1.58 5.94 -10.17
N VAL A 75 -1.33 5.94 -8.87
CA VAL A 75 -2.08 5.16 -7.88
C VAL A 75 -2.54 6.09 -6.78
N GLU A 76 -3.81 5.99 -6.42
CA GLU A 76 -4.46 6.73 -5.34
C GLU A 76 -5.08 5.74 -4.36
N VAL A 77 -4.84 5.94 -3.07
CA VAL A 77 -5.40 5.11 -1.99
C VAL A 77 -6.06 6.01 -0.97
N GLU A 78 -7.36 5.84 -0.80
CA GLU A 78 -8.15 6.52 0.21
C GLU A 78 -8.42 5.58 1.39
N PHE A 79 -8.15 6.05 2.58
CA PHE A 79 -8.40 5.30 3.82
C PHE A 79 -8.63 6.25 4.99
N SER A 80 -9.19 5.75 6.08
CA SER A 80 -9.32 6.49 7.33
C SER A 80 -8.59 5.80 8.46
N VAL A 81 -8.03 6.61 9.37
CA VAL A 81 -7.43 6.17 10.63
C VAL A 81 -7.93 7.07 11.75
N ASN A 82 -8.53 6.48 12.77
CA ASN A 82 -9.04 7.22 13.95
C ASN A 82 -9.86 8.46 13.56
N SER A 83 -10.82 8.31 12.65
CA SER A 83 -11.72 9.38 12.17
C SER A 83 -11.06 10.50 11.37
N ARG A 84 -9.82 10.32 10.91
CA ARG A 84 -9.17 11.20 9.94
C ARG A 84 -9.11 10.51 8.59
N ASP A 85 -9.44 11.24 7.55
CA ASP A 85 -9.39 10.76 6.18
C ASP A 85 -8.03 11.09 5.55
N TYR A 86 -7.49 10.11 4.86
CA TYR A 86 -6.21 10.20 4.18
C TYR A 86 -6.37 9.85 2.71
N LEU A 87 -5.73 10.63 1.85
CA LEU A 87 -5.54 10.31 0.44
C LEU A 87 -4.04 10.26 0.17
N VAL A 88 -3.56 9.11 -0.24
CA VAL A 88 -2.18 8.91 -0.67
C VAL A 88 -2.16 8.77 -2.17
N ARG A 89 -1.41 9.65 -2.85
CA ARG A 89 -1.20 9.61 -4.30
C ARG A 89 0.26 9.37 -4.63
N ARG A 90 0.51 8.45 -5.52
CA ARG A 90 1.86 8.11 -5.96
C ARG A 90 1.91 7.93 -7.48
N GLY A 91 2.90 8.54 -8.11
CA GLY A 91 3.11 8.47 -9.55
C GLY A 91 4.46 7.89 -9.96
N ILE A 92 4.48 7.39 -11.19
CA ILE A 92 5.71 7.01 -11.91
C ILE A 92 5.64 7.67 -13.29
N LYS A 93 6.66 8.46 -13.65
CA LYS A 93 6.74 9.22 -14.92
C LYS A 93 5.50 10.11 -15.17
N PRO A 94 5.35 11.23 -14.44
CA PRO A 94 6.31 11.80 -13.46
C PRO A 94 6.31 11.09 -12.11
N ASN A 95 7.45 11.12 -11.41
CA ASN A 95 7.52 10.66 -10.03
C ASN A 95 6.94 11.73 -9.12
N PHE A 96 5.95 11.37 -8.32
CA PHE A 96 5.45 12.20 -7.23
C PHE A 96 4.94 11.32 -6.09
N PHE A 97 4.86 11.91 -4.91
CA PHE A 97 4.31 11.31 -3.72
C PHE A 97 3.61 12.38 -2.90
N ASP A 98 2.30 12.29 -2.78
CA ASP A 98 1.45 13.25 -2.08
C ASP A 98 0.65 12.53 -1.01
N ILE A 99 0.48 13.18 0.14
CA ILE A 99 -0.39 12.76 1.23
C ILE A 99 -1.29 13.92 1.58
N GLU A 100 -2.59 13.68 1.63
CA GLU A 100 -3.59 14.63 2.10
C GLU A 100 -4.26 14.09 3.36
N ILE A 101 -4.61 14.98 4.27
CA ILE A 101 -5.34 14.70 5.52
C ILE A 101 -6.60 15.56 5.53
N ASN A 102 -7.79 14.95 5.52
CA ASN A 102 -9.09 15.63 5.47
C ASN A 102 -9.20 16.62 4.30
N GLY A 103 -8.52 16.36 3.18
CA GLY A 103 -8.49 17.22 1.98
C GLY A 103 -7.38 18.27 1.97
N ASP A 104 -6.67 18.46 3.07
CA ASP A 104 -5.53 19.38 3.14
C ASP A 104 -4.22 18.64 2.88
N PRO A 105 -3.32 19.16 2.03
CA PRO A 105 -2.04 18.55 1.79
C PRO A 105 -1.20 18.52 3.07
N LEU A 106 -0.66 17.34 3.38
CA LEU A 106 0.32 17.23 4.44
C LEU A 106 1.55 18.06 4.07
N HIS A 107 2.05 18.89 5.00
CA HIS A 107 3.31 19.60 4.79
C HIS A 107 4.41 18.61 4.44
N LYS A 108 4.88 18.68 3.20
CA LYS A 108 5.93 17.79 2.71
C LYS A 108 7.25 18.12 3.38
N GLU A 109 7.87 17.12 3.94
CA GLU A 109 9.30 17.15 4.13
C GLU A 109 9.99 17.20 2.76
N ALA A 110 11.18 17.80 2.71
CA ALA A 110 11.92 17.96 1.44
C ALA A 110 12.33 16.62 0.79
N ASP A 111 12.29 15.52 1.55
CA ASP A 111 12.66 14.17 1.10
C ASP A 111 11.45 13.22 1.14
N ASP A 112 11.18 12.57 -0.01
CA ASP A 112 10.17 11.53 -0.13
C ASP A 112 10.37 10.38 0.87
N ARG A 113 11.60 10.11 1.31
CA ARG A 113 11.91 9.10 2.34
C ARG A 113 11.39 9.51 3.71
N ALA A 114 11.49 10.78 4.07
CA ALA A 114 10.93 11.29 5.31
C ALA A 114 9.40 11.21 5.29
N ASN A 115 8.78 11.61 4.18
CA ASN A 115 7.33 11.47 3.98
C ASN A 115 6.87 10.00 4.05
N GLN A 116 7.66 9.08 3.49
CA GLN A 116 7.37 7.64 3.59
C GLN A 116 7.42 7.15 5.05
N ARG A 117 8.40 7.59 5.85
CA ARG A 117 8.45 7.25 7.27
C ARG A 117 7.25 7.79 8.04
N ILE A 118 6.85 9.03 7.78
CA ILE A 118 5.64 9.62 8.39
C ILE A 118 4.42 8.75 8.07
N LEU A 119 4.27 8.30 6.81
CA LEU A 119 3.17 7.43 6.41
C LEU A 119 3.22 6.09 7.16
N GLU A 120 4.36 5.43 7.20
CA GLU A 120 4.50 4.10 7.80
C GLU A 120 4.45 4.13 9.34
N GLU A 121 5.17 5.05 9.98
CA GLU A 121 5.36 5.07 11.43
C GLU A 121 4.26 5.85 12.18
N ASN A 122 3.80 6.98 11.62
CA ASN A 122 2.87 7.87 12.31
C ASN A 122 1.41 7.64 11.89
N ILE A 123 1.16 7.35 10.62
CA ILE A 123 -0.20 7.25 10.07
C ILE A 123 -0.65 5.79 10.07
N LEU A 124 0.03 4.91 9.34
CA LEU A 124 -0.35 3.50 9.20
C LEU A 124 0.05 2.67 10.43
N LYS A 125 1.14 3.03 11.09
CA LYS A 125 1.75 2.29 12.20
C LYS A 125 2.05 0.83 11.85
N VAL A 126 2.36 0.58 10.59
CA VAL A 126 2.69 -0.75 10.06
C VAL A 126 3.66 -0.59 8.90
N ASN A 127 4.68 -1.44 8.84
CA ASN A 127 5.61 -1.46 7.72
C ASN A 127 5.12 -2.39 6.58
N TYR A 128 5.77 -2.30 5.43
CA TYR A 128 5.44 -3.12 4.24
C TYR A 128 5.36 -4.61 4.55
N LYS A 129 6.31 -5.16 5.33
CA LYS A 129 6.41 -6.58 5.63
C LYS A 129 5.24 -7.05 6.50
N SER A 130 4.96 -6.32 7.59
CA SER A 130 3.84 -6.62 8.47
C SER A 130 2.49 -6.45 7.75
N PHE A 131 2.36 -5.40 6.94
CA PHE A 131 1.16 -5.18 6.12
C PHE A 131 0.88 -6.37 5.19
N THR A 132 1.88 -6.83 4.46
CA THR A 132 1.72 -7.96 3.53
C THR A 132 1.48 -9.30 4.22
N GLN A 133 1.83 -9.43 5.50
CA GLN A 133 1.58 -10.64 6.30
C GLN A 133 0.24 -10.63 7.03
N ILE A 134 -0.29 -9.44 7.34
CA ILE A 134 -1.52 -9.29 8.15
C ILE A 134 -2.72 -8.99 7.25
N VAL A 135 -2.54 -8.09 6.29
CA VAL A 135 -3.66 -7.56 5.47
C VAL A 135 -3.88 -8.39 4.21
N ILE A 136 -2.80 -8.90 3.60
CA ILE A 136 -2.90 -9.65 2.35
C ILE A 136 -2.64 -11.14 2.63
N LEU A 137 -3.71 -11.91 2.74
CA LEU A 137 -3.66 -13.34 3.05
C LEU A 137 -3.93 -14.20 1.80
N GLY A 138 -3.30 -15.36 1.70
CA GLY A 138 -3.66 -16.41 0.76
C GLY A 138 -3.11 -16.26 -0.67
N SER A 139 -2.06 -15.47 -0.90
CA SER A 139 -1.37 -15.44 -2.19
C SER A 139 -0.21 -16.44 -2.26
N SER A 140 0.30 -16.70 -3.46
CA SER A 140 1.46 -17.59 -3.68
C SER A 140 2.76 -17.12 -3.00
N THR A 141 2.84 -15.85 -2.61
CA THR A 141 3.99 -15.26 -1.90
C THR A 141 3.76 -15.15 -0.39
N PHE A 142 2.56 -15.50 0.08
CA PHE A 142 2.25 -15.49 1.50
C PHE A 142 2.99 -16.64 2.20
N VAL A 143 3.84 -16.28 3.17
CA VAL A 143 4.46 -17.23 4.08
C VAL A 143 3.66 -17.20 5.39
N PRO A 144 3.01 -18.30 5.81
CA PRO A 144 2.28 -18.34 7.07
C PRO A 144 3.13 -17.85 8.23
N PHE A 145 2.53 -17.12 9.16
CA PHE A 145 3.23 -16.52 10.31
C PHE A 145 4.16 -17.51 11.03
N MET A 146 3.70 -18.74 11.21
CA MET A 146 4.49 -19.79 11.89
C MET A 146 5.71 -20.26 11.10
N GLN A 147 5.76 -20.02 9.78
CA GLN A 147 6.90 -20.36 8.92
C GLN A 147 7.89 -19.20 8.76
N LEU A 148 7.55 -18.02 9.25
CA LEU A 148 8.48 -16.90 9.28
C LEU A 148 9.67 -17.20 10.19
N SER A 149 10.84 -16.64 9.88
CA SER A 149 11.99 -16.66 10.79
C SER A 149 11.63 -16.00 12.12
N THR A 150 12.33 -16.36 13.19
CA THR A 150 12.09 -15.81 14.54
C THR A 150 12.12 -14.28 14.54
N THR A 151 13.12 -13.67 13.88
CA THR A 151 13.22 -12.22 13.74
C THR A 151 12.00 -11.63 13.05
N ASN A 152 11.57 -12.24 11.93
CA ASN A 152 10.43 -11.76 11.17
C ASN A 152 9.10 -11.87 11.93
N ARG A 153 8.92 -12.94 12.72
CA ARG A 153 7.74 -13.10 13.60
C ARG A 153 7.71 -12.02 14.67
N ARG A 154 8.88 -11.75 15.27
CA ARG A 154 9.02 -10.69 16.28
C ARG A 154 8.64 -9.32 15.70
N ASP A 155 9.20 -8.95 14.54
CA ASP A 155 8.88 -7.69 13.87
C ASP A 155 7.37 -7.52 13.63
N VAL A 156 6.70 -8.59 13.15
CA VAL A 156 5.24 -8.58 12.89
C VAL A 156 4.45 -8.40 14.20
N ILE A 157 4.85 -9.07 15.28
CA ILE A 157 4.19 -8.95 16.60
C ILE A 157 4.41 -7.53 17.16
N GLU A 158 5.63 -7.01 17.10
CA GLU A 158 5.96 -5.68 17.59
C GLU A 158 5.18 -4.58 16.86
N ASP A 159 5.02 -4.72 15.53
CA ASP A 159 4.19 -3.81 14.74
C ASP A 159 2.69 -3.93 15.11
N LEU A 160 2.18 -5.16 15.22
CA LEU A 160 0.76 -5.39 15.50
C LEU A 160 0.36 -4.87 16.89
N LEU A 161 1.22 -5.01 17.87
CA LEU A 161 0.97 -4.60 19.24
C LEU A 161 1.40 -3.15 19.55
N ASP A 162 1.98 -2.44 18.56
CA ASP A 162 2.55 -1.09 18.71
C ASP A 162 3.58 -1.00 19.86
N ILE A 163 4.35 -2.08 20.07
CA ILE A 163 5.31 -2.21 21.18
C ILE A 163 6.78 -2.03 20.77
N ARG A 164 7.04 -1.51 19.57
CA ARG A 164 8.41 -1.26 19.08
C ARG A 164 9.25 -0.39 20.01
N ILE A 165 8.61 0.47 20.79
CA ILE A 165 9.30 1.35 21.74
C ILE A 165 10.14 0.55 22.75
N PHE A 166 9.67 -0.62 23.17
CA PHE A 166 10.40 -1.47 24.13
C PHE A 166 11.62 -2.14 23.53
N SER A 167 11.62 -2.43 22.22
CA SER A 167 12.81 -2.95 21.53
C SER A 167 13.89 -1.91 21.37
N VAL A 168 13.53 -0.65 21.18
CA VAL A 168 14.49 0.48 21.09
C VAL A 168 15.10 0.80 22.45
N MET A 169 14.38 0.60 23.55
CA MET A 169 14.88 0.85 24.91
C MET A 169 15.89 -0.21 25.42
N ASN A 170 15.96 -1.38 24.77
CA ASN A 170 16.84 -2.48 25.16
C ASN A 170 18.15 -2.55 24.35
N ASN A 171 18.43 -1.60 23.48
CA ASN A 171 19.68 -1.41 22.75
C ASN A 171 20.41 -0.16 23.26
#